data_5dc69c630bfb9cb6e5e3234bf2d460e7
#
_entry.id   5dc69c630bfb9cb6e5e3234bf2d460e7
#
_cell.length_a   1.000
_cell.length_b   1.000
_cell.length_c   1.000
_cell.angle_alpha   90.00
_cell.angle_beta   90.00
_cell.angle_gamma   90.00
#
_symmetry.space_group_name_H-M   'P 1'
#
loop_
_entity.id
_entity.type
_entity.pdbx_description
1 polymer ?
#
loop_
_entity_poly.entity_id
_entity_poly.type
_entity_poly.pdbx_seq_one_letter_code
_entity_poly.pdbx_strand_id
1 'polypeptide(L)'
;RQRQMCIRDSYYGTYRAMEEAYKDGKARAIGVSNFYPDRFIDLAEFCEIKPAVNQVETHVFNQQVKPQEIMKKYGTKVMSWGPFAEGRNNFFSNEVLKAIGERYGKSVAQVALRFLIQRDIIVIPKSTRKERMIENFDVFDFTLSAKDMEEIAGLDKKESLFFSHYDPEMVNFLINL
;
A
#
# COMPACT_ATOMS: atom_id res chain seq x y z
N ARG A 1 -17.69 -20.31 -1.33
CA ARG A 1 -17.48 -21.19 -2.50
C ARG A 1 -16.85 -20.46 -3.70
N GLN A 2 -17.29 -19.25 -4.06
CA GLN A 2 -16.66 -18.45 -5.14
C GLN A 2 -15.20 -18.07 -4.81
N ARG A 3 -14.89 -17.78 -3.57
CA ARG A 3 -13.52 -17.46 -3.12
C ARG A 3 -12.55 -18.64 -3.27
N GLN A 4 -13.02 -19.87 -3.05
CA GLN A 4 -12.22 -21.09 -3.22
C GLN A 4 -11.97 -21.43 -4.70
N MET A 5 -12.87 -21.05 -5.60
CA MET A 5 -12.67 -21.19 -7.04
C MET A 5 -11.56 -20.26 -7.54
N CYS A 6 -11.53 -19.00 -7.09
CA CYS A 6 -10.47 -18.04 -7.47
C CYS A 6 -9.07 -18.44 -7.01
N ILE A 7 -8.94 -19.23 -5.93
CA ILE A 7 -7.64 -19.70 -5.42
C ILE A 7 -7.12 -20.91 -6.20
N ARG A 8 -8.01 -21.70 -6.82
CA ARG A 8 -7.65 -22.87 -7.63
C ARG A 8 -7.39 -22.54 -9.09
N ASP A 9 -7.95 -21.43 -9.58
CA ASP A 9 -7.65 -20.91 -10.91
C ASP A 9 -6.30 -20.17 -10.88
N SER A 10 -5.52 -20.38 -11.92
CA SER A 10 -4.27 -19.64 -12.09
C SER A 10 -4.55 -18.14 -12.04
N TYR A 11 -3.84 -17.38 -11.20
CA TYR A 11 -3.94 -15.93 -11.17
C TYR A 11 -3.66 -15.28 -12.54
N TYR A 12 -2.97 -15.97 -13.42
CA TYR A 12 -2.81 -15.58 -14.82
C TYR A 12 -4.14 -15.60 -15.59
N GLY A 13 -4.97 -16.62 -15.39
CA GLY A 13 -6.30 -16.69 -16.02
C GLY A 13 -7.20 -15.54 -15.56
N THR A 14 -7.21 -15.26 -14.27
CA THR A 14 -7.93 -14.12 -13.70
C THR A 14 -7.40 -12.80 -14.26
N TYR A 15 -6.09 -12.65 -14.36
CA TYR A 15 -5.49 -11.41 -14.87
C TYR A 15 -5.79 -11.20 -16.35
N ARG A 16 -5.76 -12.23 -17.18
CA ARG A 16 -6.17 -12.17 -18.61
C ARG A 16 -7.61 -11.69 -18.76
N ALA A 17 -8.55 -12.18 -17.94
CA ALA A 17 -9.92 -11.68 -17.96
C ALA A 17 -10.01 -10.19 -17.61
N MET A 18 -9.13 -9.70 -16.72
CA MET A 18 -9.02 -8.27 -16.42
C MET A 18 -8.43 -7.49 -17.60
N GLU A 19 -7.43 -8.04 -18.30
CA GLU A 19 -6.88 -7.45 -19.52
C GLU A 19 -7.94 -7.32 -20.63
N GLU A 20 -8.79 -8.32 -20.80
CA GLU A 20 -9.93 -8.27 -21.72
C GLU A 20 -10.91 -7.16 -21.33
N ALA A 21 -11.26 -7.06 -20.04
CA ALA A 21 -12.12 -5.99 -19.55
C ALA A 21 -11.51 -4.58 -19.73
N TYR A 22 -10.19 -4.46 -19.64
CA TYR A 22 -9.48 -3.22 -19.92
C TYR A 22 -9.55 -2.89 -21.44
N LYS A 23 -9.27 -3.86 -22.30
CA LYS A 23 -9.34 -3.70 -23.78
C LYS A 23 -10.74 -3.34 -24.26
N ASP A 24 -11.76 -3.91 -23.63
CA ASP A 24 -13.17 -3.61 -23.87
C ASP A 24 -13.60 -2.22 -23.33
N GLY A 25 -12.71 -1.49 -22.67
CA GLY A 25 -13.03 -0.19 -22.05
C GLY A 25 -13.91 -0.28 -20.81
N LYS A 26 -14.15 -1.48 -20.25
CA LYS A 26 -14.93 -1.68 -19.01
C LYS A 26 -14.14 -1.27 -17.77
N ALA A 27 -12.81 -1.32 -17.83
CA ALA A 27 -11.90 -0.85 -16.80
C ALA A 27 -10.91 0.15 -17.37
N ARG A 28 -10.63 1.25 -16.66
CA ARG A 28 -9.62 2.26 -17.07
C ARG A 28 -8.21 1.91 -16.60
N ALA A 29 -8.10 1.07 -15.60
CA ALA A 29 -6.86 0.55 -15.06
C ALA A 29 -7.13 -0.79 -14.37
N ILE A 30 -6.16 -1.68 -14.40
CA ILE A 30 -6.19 -2.97 -13.71
C ILE A 30 -4.96 -3.07 -12.80
N GLY A 31 -5.04 -3.87 -11.75
CA GLY A 31 -3.95 -4.00 -10.79
C GLY A 31 -4.08 -5.24 -9.93
N VAL A 32 -3.17 -5.38 -9.00
CA VAL A 32 -3.09 -6.53 -8.10
C VAL A 32 -3.03 -6.08 -6.64
N SER A 33 -3.17 -7.02 -5.72
CA SER A 33 -3.06 -6.77 -4.28
C SER A 33 -2.24 -7.87 -3.61
N ASN A 34 -1.33 -7.46 -2.72
CA ASN A 34 -0.42 -8.34 -1.98
C ASN A 34 0.43 -9.25 -2.88
N PHE A 35 0.80 -8.77 -4.06
CA PHE A 35 1.80 -9.42 -4.89
C PHE A 35 3.17 -9.01 -4.40
N TYR A 36 3.87 -9.93 -3.77
CA TYR A 36 5.25 -9.75 -3.35
C TYR A 36 6.17 -9.73 -4.58
N PRO A 37 7.40 -9.22 -4.45
CA PRO A 37 8.27 -8.98 -5.61
C PRO A 37 8.41 -10.15 -6.58
N ASP A 38 8.51 -11.38 -6.08
CA ASP A 38 8.60 -12.61 -6.87
C ASP A 38 7.38 -12.81 -7.76
N ARG A 39 6.18 -12.82 -7.16
CA ARG A 39 4.91 -12.95 -7.91
C ARG A 39 4.62 -11.75 -8.79
N PHE A 40 5.01 -10.55 -8.33
CA PHE A 40 4.79 -9.35 -9.10
C PHE A 40 5.62 -9.37 -10.40
N ILE A 41 6.91 -9.69 -10.31
CA ILE A 41 7.79 -9.79 -11.49
C ILE A 41 7.27 -10.88 -12.43
N ASP A 42 6.95 -12.06 -11.90
CA ASP A 42 6.44 -13.17 -12.68
C ASP A 42 5.19 -12.76 -13.48
N LEU A 43 4.18 -12.18 -12.84
CA LEU A 43 3.00 -11.68 -13.55
C LEU A 43 3.38 -10.58 -14.54
N ALA A 44 4.18 -9.60 -14.13
CA ALA A 44 4.50 -8.44 -14.94
C ALA A 44 5.29 -8.81 -16.21
N GLU A 45 6.12 -9.84 -16.18
CA GLU A 45 6.85 -10.30 -17.38
C GLU A 45 5.93 -11.00 -18.39
N PHE A 46 4.92 -11.71 -17.94
CA PHE A 46 4.06 -12.53 -18.80
C PHE A 46 2.71 -11.90 -19.15
N CYS A 47 2.31 -10.80 -18.50
CA CYS A 47 1.08 -10.08 -18.85
C CYS A 47 1.31 -9.08 -19.98
N GLU A 48 0.28 -8.85 -20.80
CA GLU A 48 0.29 -7.88 -21.88
C GLU A 48 0.13 -6.45 -21.35
N ILE A 49 -0.80 -6.26 -20.41
CA ILE A 49 -1.08 -4.98 -19.76
C ILE A 49 -0.54 -5.01 -18.33
N LYS A 50 0.51 -4.22 -18.08
CA LYS A 50 1.14 -4.18 -16.76
C LYS A 50 0.16 -3.68 -15.69
N PRO A 51 0.24 -4.22 -14.44
CA PRO A 51 -0.56 -3.72 -13.35
C PRO A 51 -0.33 -2.22 -13.13
N ALA A 52 -1.38 -1.41 -13.15
CA ALA A 52 -1.26 0.03 -12.85
C ALA A 52 -0.93 0.25 -11.37
N VAL A 53 -1.45 -0.61 -10.49
CA VAL A 53 -1.23 -0.56 -9.06
C VAL A 53 -0.98 -1.95 -8.48
N ASN A 54 -0.18 -2.00 -7.41
CA ASN A 54 -0.14 -3.12 -6.48
C ASN A 54 -0.50 -2.59 -5.10
N GLN A 55 -1.64 -3.03 -4.56
CA GLN A 55 -2.11 -2.61 -3.24
C GLN A 55 -1.49 -3.50 -2.16
N VAL A 56 -0.59 -2.95 -1.38
CA VAL A 56 0.18 -3.68 -0.34
C VAL A 56 0.16 -2.94 0.98
N GLU A 57 0.39 -3.68 2.08
CA GLU A 57 0.64 -3.06 3.37
C GLU A 57 1.77 -2.04 3.26
N THR A 58 1.45 -0.76 3.50
CA THR A 58 2.48 0.27 3.45
C THR A 58 2.16 1.39 4.44
N HIS A 59 3.06 1.62 5.37
CA HIS A 59 2.97 2.66 6.39
C HIS A 59 4.38 3.00 6.90
N VAL A 60 4.50 3.93 7.84
CA VAL A 60 5.79 4.41 8.34
C VAL A 60 6.67 3.30 8.95
N PHE A 61 6.08 2.19 9.44
CA PHE A 61 6.82 1.07 10.02
C PHE A 61 7.09 -0.08 9.04
N ASN A 62 6.44 -0.09 7.87
CA ASN A 62 6.67 -1.03 6.77
C ASN A 62 6.59 -0.28 5.45
N GLN A 63 7.72 0.29 5.03
CA GLN A 63 7.74 1.32 4.00
C GLN A 63 7.84 0.80 2.58
N GLN A 64 8.02 -0.50 2.37
CA GLN A 64 8.06 -1.15 1.06
C GLN A 64 9.08 -0.53 0.07
N VAL A 65 10.24 -0.08 0.55
CA VAL A 65 11.23 0.65 -0.27
C VAL A 65 11.68 -0.18 -1.47
N LYS A 66 12.22 -1.38 -1.24
CA LYS A 66 12.68 -2.28 -2.32
C LYS A 66 11.55 -2.74 -3.24
N PRO A 67 10.38 -3.20 -2.73
CA PRO A 67 9.23 -3.52 -3.59
C PRO A 67 8.80 -2.34 -4.44
N GLN A 68 8.77 -1.12 -3.92
CA GLN A 68 8.42 0.09 -4.67
C GLN A 68 9.40 0.35 -5.83
N GLU A 69 10.70 0.19 -5.60
CA GLU A 69 11.73 0.33 -6.64
C GLU A 69 11.53 -0.69 -7.79
N ILE A 70 11.18 -1.93 -7.43
CA ILE A 70 10.87 -2.97 -8.43
C ILE A 70 9.63 -2.60 -9.24
N MET A 71 8.52 -2.27 -8.56
CA MET A 71 7.27 -1.91 -9.23
C MET A 71 7.42 -0.70 -10.14
N LYS A 72 8.22 0.29 -9.74
CA LYS A 72 8.51 1.49 -10.53
C LYS A 72 9.13 1.15 -11.89
N LYS A 73 9.96 0.10 -12.00
CA LYS A 73 10.55 -0.33 -13.28
C LYS A 73 9.49 -0.78 -14.31
N TYR A 74 8.35 -1.22 -13.83
CA TYR A 74 7.20 -1.66 -14.64
C TYR A 74 6.11 -0.57 -14.77
N GLY A 75 6.35 0.63 -14.25
CA GLY A 75 5.36 1.70 -14.25
C GLY A 75 4.21 1.48 -13.26
N THR A 76 4.32 0.51 -12.36
CA THR A 76 3.30 0.17 -11.36
C THR A 76 3.45 1.04 -10.12
N LYS A 77 2.35 1.63 -9.65
CA LYS A 77 2.31 2.40 -8.40
C LYS A 77 2.02 1.50 -7.21
N VAL A 78 2.66 1.81 -6.09
CA VAL A 78 2.25 1.24 -4.80
C VAL A 78 0.99 1.94 -4.33
N MET A 79 -0.01 1.17 -3.91
CA MET A 79 -1.18 1.66 -3.20
C MET A 79 -1.14 1.12 -1.77
N SER A 80 -1.14 2.02 -0.80
CA SER A 80 -1.06 1.67 0.61
C SER A 80 -2.41 1.19 1.15
N TRP A 81 -2.51 -0.06 1.59
CA TRP A 81 -3.54 -0.39 2.58
C TRP A 81 -2.94 -0.30 3.98
N GLY A 82 -3.77 0.02 4.96
CA GLY A 82 -3.33 0.23 6.33
C GLY A 82 -2.36 1.41 6.55
N PRO A 83 -2.56 2.60 5.92
CA PRO A 83 -1.60 3.71 5.98
C PRO A 83 -1.31 4.19 7.41
N PHE A 84 -2.19 3.88 8.36
CA PHE A 84 -2.05 4.17 9.79
C PHE A 84 -1.68 2.93 10.62
N ALA A 85 -1.21 1.84 10.00
CA ALA A 85 -0.90 0.58 10.68
C ALA A 85 -2.05 0.07 11.57
N GLU A 86 -3.30 0.44 11.28
CA GLU A 86 -4.49 0.21 12.12
C GLU A 86 -4.30 0.64 13.60
N GLY A 87 -3.47 1.64 13.85
CA GLY A 87 -3.13 2.13 15.19
C GLY A 87 -2.16 1.25 15.97
N ARG A 88 -1.65 0.17 15.35
CA ARG A 88 -0.65 -0.72 15.98
C ARG A 88 0.66 0.01 16.27
N ASN A 89 1.46 -0.53 17.16
CA ASN A 89 2.76 0.04 17.56
C ASN A 89 2.67 1.49 18.04
N ASN A 90 1.59 1.84 18.74
CA ASN A 90 1.37 3.20 19.25
C ASN A 90 1.46 4.28 18.15
N PHE A 91 0.97 3.96 16.94
CA PHE A 91 1.09 4.80 15.75
C PHE A 91 0.71 6.26 16.03
N PHE A 92 -0.47 6.50 16.62
CA PHE A 92 -0.98 7.85 16.86
C PHE A 92 -0.30 8.62 18.00
N SER A 93 0.50 7.92 18.81
CA SER A 93 1.33 8.53 19.88
C SER A 93 2.84 8.44 19.57
N ASN A 94 3.22 8.17 18.32
CA ASN A 94 4.62 8.12 17.92
C ASN A 94 5.25 9.50 18.04
N GLU A 95 6.30 9.62 18.86
CA GLU A 95 6.94 10.90 19.20
C GLU A 95 7.59 11.58 18.01
N VAL A 96 8.16 10.82 17.06
CA VAL A 96 8.77 11.39 15.84
C VAL A 96 7.70 12.03 14.97
N LEU A 97 6.61 11.31 14.68
CA LEU A 97 5.51 11.85 13.86
C LEU A 97 4.82 13.03 14.54
N LYS A 98 4.69 12.99 15.87
CA LYS A 98 4.10 14.08 16.66
C LYS A 98 4.96 15.34 16.60
N ALA A 99 6.28 15.21 16.86
CA ALA A 99 7.21 16.35 16.81
C ALA A 99 7.26 16.97 15.40
N ILE A 100 7.18 16.15 14.34
CA ILE A 100 7.07 16.65 12.97
C ILE A 100 5.73 17.39 12.79
N GLY A 101 4.63 16.77 13.22
CA GLY A 101 3.29 17.37 13.10
C GLY A 101 3.19 18.75 13.77
N GLU A 102 3.76 18.92 14.96
CA GLU A 102 3.81 20.20 15.68
C GLU A 102 4.48 21.31 14.87
N ARG A 103 5.54 20.98 14.09
CA ARG A 103 6.22 21.98 13.23
C ARG A 103 5.35 22.51 12.09
N TYR A 104 4.40 21.70 11.61
CA TYR A 104 3.51 22.03 10.50
C TYR A 104 2.07 22.35 10.93
N GLY A 105 1.75 22.27 12.23
CA GLY A 105 0.37 22.38 12.73
C GLY A 105 -0.53 21.23 12.22
N LYS A 106 0.04 20.04 12.02
CA LYS A 106 -0.63 18.87 11.45
C LYS A 106 -0.64 17.69 12.43
N SER A 107 -1.64 16.82 12.30
CA SER A 107 -1.72 15.61 13.10
C SER A 107 -0.73 14.54 12.64
N VAL A 108 -0.49 13.55 13.50
CA VAL A 108 0.28 12.33 13.17
C VAL A 108 -0.25 11.64 11.92
N ALA A 109 -1.58 11.59 11.76
CA ALA A 109 -2.21 10.99 10.59
C ALA A 109 -1.86 11.77 9.31
N GLN A 110 -1.95 13.08 9.33
CA GLN A 110 -1.62 13.94 8.18
C GLN A 110 -0.14 13.84 7.81
N VAL A 111 0.76 13.83 8.80
CA VAL A 111 2.20 13.63 8.56
C VAL A 111 2.48 12.30 7.88
N ALA A 112 1.88 11.21 8.37
CA ALA A 112 2.08 9.90 7.78
C ALA A 112 1.52 9.79 6.35
N LEU A 113 0.33 10.35 6.09
CA LEU A 113 -0.22 10.40 4.74
C LEU A 113 0.68 11.23 3.80
N ARG A 114 1.13 12.40 4.26
CA ARG A 114 2.01 13.26 3.47
C ARG A 114 3.33 12.58 3.13
N PHE A 115 3.92 11.87 4.08
CA PHE A 115 5.12 11.07 3.86
C PHE A 115 4.94 10.05 2.73
N LEU A 116 3.83 9.29 2.74
CA LEU A 116 3.54 8.31 1.69
C LEU A 116 3.29 8.98 0.34
N ILE A 117 2.51 10.09 0.32
CA ILE A 117 2.22 10.85 -0.90
C ILE A 117 3.50 11.42 -1.53
N GLN A 118 4.41 11.98 -0.72
CA GLN A 118 5.70 12.50 -1.23
C GLN A 118 6.61 11.42 -1.79
N ARG A 119 6.40 10.16 -1.41
CA ARG A 119 7.04 8.99 -1.99
C ARG A 119 6.31 8.42 -3.20
N ASP A 120 5.34 9.15 -3.75
CA ASP A 120 4.53 8.72 -4.89
C ASP A 120 3.72 7.43 -4.63
N ILE A 121 3.24 7.27 -3.40
CA ILE A 121 2.40 6.16 -2.95
C ILE A 121 0.95 6.63 -2.88
N ILE A 122 0.03 5.88 -3.48
CA ILE A 122 -1.40 6.13 -3.40
C ILE A 122 -1.89 5.70 -2.01
N VAL A 123 -2.59 6.59 -1.31
CA VAL A 123 -3.11 6.32 0.03
C VAL A 123 -4.63 6.22 0.04
N ILE A 124 -5.17 5.25 0.78
CA ILE A 124 -6.60 5.01 0.91
C ILE A 124 -7.01 4.93 2.39
N PRO A 125 -6.89 6.05 3.15
CA PRO A 125 -7.22 6.06 4.56
C PRO A 125 -8.72 5.86 4.77
N LYS A 126 -9.09 4.88 5.59
CA LYS A 126 -10.49 4.60 5.94
C LYS A 126 -10.90 5.38 7.18
N SER A 127 -12.03 6.04 7.14
CA SER A 127 -12.70 6.60 8.31
C SER A 127 -14.22 6.49 8.20
N THR A 128 -14.90 6.43 9.35
CA THR A 128 -16.35 6.56 9.48
C THR A 128 -16.75 7.91 10.07
N ARG A 129 -15.79 8.74 10.46
CA ARG A 129 -15.99 10.07 11.02
C ARG A 129 -15.72 11.13 9.98
N LYS A 130 -16.68 12.02 9.75
CA LYS A 130 -16.59 13.10 8.77
C LYS A 130 -15.38 14.01 9.02
N GLU A 131 -15.14 14.37 10.26
CA GLU A 131 -14.03 15.25 10.68
C GLU A 131 -12.68 14.64 10.28
N ARG A 132 -12.50 13.32 10.51
CA ARG A 132 -11.30 12.59 10.12
C ARG A 132 -11.14 12.44 8.60
N MET A 133 -12.27 12.35 7.85
CA MET A 133 -12.17 12.33 6.39
C MET A 133 -11.66 13.67 5.87
N ILE A 134 -12.15 14.79 6.43
CA ILE A 134 -11.68 16.15 6.11
C ILE A 134 -10.19 16.27 6.47
N GLU A 135 -9.81 15.89 7.69
CA GLU A 135 -8.42 15.91 8.16
C GLU A 135 -7.49 15.07 7.25
N ASN A 136 -7.89 13.85 6.88
CA ASN A 136 -7.10 12.99 6.00
C ASN A 136 -6.93 13.57 4.58
N PHE A 137 -7.86 14.40 4.12
CA PHE A 137 -7.77 15.06 2.84
C PHE A 137 -6.94 16.36 2.89
N ASP A 138 -6.82 16.98 4.06
CA ASP A 138 -6.06 18.21 4.30
C ASP A 138 -4.57 17.94 4.47
N VAL A 139 -3.94 17.43 3.41
CA VAL A 139 -2.53 16.99 3.37
C VAL A 139 -1.73 17.57 2.19
N PHE A 140 -2.34 18.48 1.42
CA PHE A 140 -1.74 19.03 0.21
C PHE A 140 -1.20 20.45 0.40
N ASP A 141 -1.48 21.08 1.51
CA ASP A 141 -1.09 22.46 1.85
C ASP A 141 0.30 22.58 2.51
N PHE A 142 0.96 21.48 2.80
CA PHE A 142 2.30 21.44 3.37
C PHE A 142 3.19 20.40 2.70
N THR A 143 4.50 20.53 2.90
CA THR A 143 5.50 19.59 2.37
C THR A 143 6.52 19.29 3.46
N LEU A 144 6.75 17.99 3.72
CA LEU A 144 7.78 17.54 4.64
C LEU A 144 9.16 17.86 4.07
N SER A 145 10.04 18.39 4.89
CA SER A 145 11.43 18.63 4.51
C SER A 145 12.19 17.32 4.28
N ALA A 146 13.34 17.40 3.61
CA ALA A 146 14.21 16.23 3.43
C ALA A 146 14.62 15.58 4.77
N LYS A 147 14.86 16.42 5.79
CA LYS A 147 15.18 15.97 7.15
C LYS A 147 13.99 15.21 7.78
N ASP A 148 12.77 15.72 7.65
CA ASP A 148 11.57 15.04 8.16
C ASP A 148 11.35 13.71 7.47
N MET A 149 11.55 13.67 6.14
CA MET A 149 11.46 12.42 5.35
C MET A 149 12.48 11.38 5.83
N GLU A 150 13.69 11.79 6.16
CA GLU A 150 14.74 10.91 6.69
C GLU A 150 14.42 10.43 8.11
N GLU A 151 13.95 11.33 8.99
CA GLU A 151 13.51 10.96 10.35
C GLU A 151 12.40 9.90 10.30
N ILE A 152 11.41 10.05 9.40
CA ILE A 152 10.33 9.06 9.22
C ILE A 152 10.86 7.78 8.56
N ALA A 153 11.80 7.90 7.61
CA ALA A 153 12.42 6.72 6.99
C ALA A 153 13.12 5.82 8.03
N GLY A 154 13.67 6.41 9.08
CA GLY A 154 14.26 5.68 10.21
C GLY A 154 13.28 4.83 11.03
N LEU A 155 11.96 5.01 10.88
CA LEU A 155 10.95 4.21 11.55
C LEU A 155 10.68 2.86 10.89
N ASP A 156 11.25 2.60 9.71
CA ASP A 156 11.00 1.39 8.92
C ASP A 156 11.53 0.13 9.61
N LYS A 157 10.64 -0.75 10.02
CA LYS A 157 10.96 -2.05 10.62
C LYS A 157 11.18 -3.14 9.57
N LYS A 158 10.75 -2.88 8.32
CA LYS A 158 10.80 -3.82 7.19
C LYS A 158 10.05 -5.14 7.42
N GLU A 159 9.07 -5.10 8.30
CA GLU A 159 8.27 -6.25 8.71
C GLU A 159 6.79 -5.89 8.65
N SER A 160 5.97 -6.86 8.23
CA SER A 160 4.52 -6.74 8.30
C SER A 160 4.05 -6.72 9.76
N LEU A 161 3.10 -5.84 10.06
CA LEU A 161 2.42 -5.81 11.34
C LEU A 161 1.17 -6.71 11.36
N PHE A 162 0.83 -7.32 10.24
CA PHE A 162 -0.41 -8.09 10.07
C PHE A 162 -0.12 -9.56 9.78
N PHE A 163 0.48 -9.86 8.65
CA PHE A 163 0.78 -11.23 8.22
C PHE A 163 1.81 -11.24 7.08
N SER A 164 2.41 -12.40 6.85
CA SER A 164 3.30 -12.62 5.71
C SER A 164 2.76 -13.73 4.82
N HIS A 165 2.69 -13.50 3.51
CA HIS A 165 2.40 -14.56 2.53
C HIS A 165 3.57 -15.53 2.32
N TYR A 166 4.73 -15.27 2.92
CA TYR A 166 5.84 -16.24 2.98
C TYR A 166 5.71 -17.21 4.16
N ASP A 167 4.78 -16.96 5.07
CA ASP A 167 4.47 -17.87 6.18
C ASP A 167 3.47 -18.95 5.72
N PRO A 168 3.88 -20.23 5.64
CA PRO A 168 3.02 -21.30 5.18
C PRO A 168 1.78 -21.51 6.06
N GLU A 169 1.89 -21.31 7.36
CA GLU A 169 0.78 -21.46 8.29
C GLU A 169 -0.27 -20.37 8.07
N MET A 170 0.19 -19.14 7.86
CA MET A 170 -0.70 -18.02 7.52
C MET A 170 -1.38 -18.24 6.16
N VAL A 171 -0.65 -18.71 5.15
CA VAL A 171 -1.23 -19.03 3.83
C VAL A 171 -2.29 -20.11 3.98
N ASN A 172 -2.00 -21.17 4.73
CA ASN A 172 -2.97 -22.26 4.98
C ASN A 172 -4.22 -21.74 5.73
N PHE A 173 -4.05 -20.89 6.72
CA PHE A 173 -5.17 -20.23 7.40
C PHE A 173 -6.04 -19.42 6.45
N LEU A 174 -5.43 -18.56 5.59
CA LEU A 174 -6.14 -17.72 4.64
C LEU A 174 -6.92 -18.52 3.57
N ILE A 175 -6.41 -19.69 3.19
CA ILE A 175 -7.08 -20.57 2.22
C ILE A 175 -8.35 -21.19 2.81
N ASN A 176 -8.37 -21.40 4.12
CA ASN A 176 -9.46 -22.07 4.82
C ASN A 176 -10.49 -21.10 5.47
N LEU A 177 -10.33 -19.79 5.29
CA LEU A 177 -11.34 -18.77 5.62
C LEU A 177 -12.45 -18.73 4.56
#